data_2b7ce6d7960ce3f2df6e6b411fef1d64
#
_entry.id   2b7ce6d7960ce3f2df6e6b411fef1d64
#
_cell.length_a   1.000
_cell.length_b   1.000
_cell.length_c   1.000
_cell.angle_alpha   90.00
_cell.angle_beta   90.00
_cell.angle_gamma   90.00
#
_symmetry.space_group_name_H-M   'P 1'
#
loop_
_entity.id
_entity.type
_entity.pdbx_description
1 polymer ?
#
loop_
_entity_poly.entity_id
_entity_poly.type
_entity_poly.pdbx_seq_one_letter_code
_entity_poly.pdbx_strand_id
1 'polypeptide(L)'
;MSTTGELHLRIARGGDRSIAVEQYHRGALRVFRPLYLDESGQVTYYVVNPGGGYLDGDSYLTEVEVLQGASAVLTTQAATKIYRTPTCPVRQDTRVSLGPRAVLELVPDQVIAYRESSYRQTTLVEMDPTATFMSLEVLTPGWAPDGSAFGYDCVRMRTDIRVGGRCAVVDNLRLVPGEAGLAGLGGLEGHSHLASFTVLDARVDDALVNDVAQMLEVDGVRGAVTRVQGPGFIARALGDDTTRLTDLMLDISELLRGQWFCAPRLNLRKY
;
A
#
# COMPACT_ATOMS: atom_id res chain seq x y z
N MET A 1 -16.37 11.20 16.08
CA MET A 1 -15.13 12.03 16.13
C MET A 1 -14.94 12.61 14.73
N SER A 2 -14.60 13.90 14.60
CA SER A 2 -14.30 14.48 13.29
C SER A 2 -12.96 13.94 12.81
N THR A 3 -12.86 13.56 11.53
CA THR A 3 -11.60 13.15 10.89
C THR A 3 -10.66 14.35 10.76
N THR A 4 -9.36 14.11 10.98
CA THR A 4 -8.29 15.11 10.76
C THR A 4 -8.11 15.39 9.27
N GLY A 5 -8.26 14.35 8.43
CA GLY A 5 -8.20 14.46 6.98
C GLY A 5 -9.08 13.46 6.27
N GLU A 6 -9.72 13.89 5.20
CA GLU A 6 -10.57 13.07 4.34
C GLU A 6 -10.20 13.26 2.88
N LEU A 7 -10.27 12.17 2.13
CA LEU A 7 -10.12 12.12 0.68
C LEU A 7 -11.17 11.18 0.09
N HIS A 8 -11.92 11.67 -0.90
CA HIS A 8 -12.85 10.84 -1.68
C HIS A 8 -12.52 11.02 -3.16
N LEU A 9 -12.29 9.92 -3.85
CA LEU A 9 -12.04 9.87 -5.28
C LEU A 9 -12.99 8.88 -5.93
N ARG A 10 -13.72 9.32 -6.94
CA ARG A 10 -14.50 8.45 -7.82
C ARG A 10 -13.99 8.58 -9.25
N ILE A 11 -13.47 7.49 -9.79
CA ILE A 11 -12.72 7.47 -11.03
C ILE A 11 -13.50 6.68 -12.08
N ALA A 12 -13.69 7.27 -13.26
CA ALA A 12 -14.40 6.68 -14.38
C ALA A 12 -13.55 6.66 -15.64
N ARG A 13 -13.90 5.79 -16.59
CA ARG A 13 -13.32 5.81 -17.92
C ARG A 13 -13.93 6.97 -18.72
N GLY A 14 -13.09 7.90 -19.18
CA GLY A 14 -13.46 9.03 -19.99
C GLY A 14 -12.76 8.96 -21.36
N GLY A 15 -13.35 8.22 -22.31
CA GLY A 15 -12.72 8.00 -23.63
C GLY A 15 -11.47 7.12 -23.55
N ASP A 16 -10.33 7.64 -23.96
CA ASP A 16 -9.03 6.95 -23.98
C ASP A 16 -8.32 6.88 -22.64
N ARG A 17 -8.76 7.67 -21.64
CA ARG A 17 -8.12 7.77 -20.33
C ARG A 17 -9.12 7.72 -19.18
N SER A 18 -8.62 7.46 -17.99
CA SER A 18 -9.39 7.51 -16.74
C SER A 18 -9.35 8.93 -16.14
N ILE A 19 -10.46 9.38 -15.58
CA ILE A 19 -10.60 10.72 -14.95
C ILE A 19 -11.34 10.60 -13.63
N ALA A 20 -11.07 11.49 -12.67
CA ALA A 20 -11.96 11.61 -11.53
C ALA A 20 -13.23 12.36 -11.94
N VAL A 21 -14.37 11.71 -11.72
CA VAL A 21 -15.71 12.32 -11.87
C VAL A 21 -16.17 12.98 -10.57
N GLU A 22 -15.64 12.53 -9.44
CA GLU A 22 -15.80 13.16 -8.14
C GLU A 22 -14.44 13.20 -7.44
N GLN A 23 -14.10 14.36 -6.90
CA GLN A 23 -12.90 14.58 -6.10
C GLN A 23 -13.22 15.51 -4.94
N TYR A 24 -13.02 15.03 -3.74
CA TYR A 24 -13.20 15.81 -2.52
C TYR A 24 -12.05 15.55 -1.56
N HIS A 25 -11.56 16.58 -0.91
CA HIS A 25 -10.63 16.44 0.19
C HIS A 25 -10.87 17.52 1.25
N ARG A 26 -10.62 17.16 2.51
CA ARG A 26 -10.79 18.03 3.67
C ARG A 26 -9.69 17.83 4.69
N GLY A 27 -9.50 18.85 5.53
CA GLY A 27 -8.56 18.80 6.66
C GLY A 27 -7.12 18.73 6.20
N ALA A 28 -6.36 17.78 6.73
CA ALA A 28 -4.93 17.63 6.45
C ALA A 28 -4.61 16.90 5.15
N LEU A 29 -5.58 16.19 4.53
CA LEU A 29 -5.32 15.54 3.24
C LEU A 29 -5.57 16.48 2.07
N ARG A 30 -4.71 16.37 1.06
CA ARG A 30 -4.81 17.04 -0.23
C ARG A 30 -4.46 16.08 -1.34
N VAL A 31 -4.94 16.35 -2.55
CA VAL A 31 -4.47 15.71 -3.78
C VAL A 31 -4.03 16.76 -4.77
N PHE A 32 -2.97 16.49 -5.50
CA PHE A 32 -2.56 17.31 -6.63
C PHE A 32 -3.46 17.08 -7.85
N ARG A 33 -3.25 17.90 -8.88
CA ARG A 33 -3.87 17.64 -10.19
C ARG A 33 -3.46 16.25 -10.66
N PRO A 34 -4.41 15.50 -11.30
CA PRO A 34 -4.08 14.19 -11.81
C PRO A 34 -2.97 14.25 -12.86
N LEU A 35 -2.11 13.25 -12.83
CA LEU A 35 -1.04 13.05 -13.80
C LEU A 35 -1.32 11.79 -14.61
N TYR A 36 -0.79 11.75 -15.84
CA TYR A 36 -0.70 10.56 -16.66
C TYR A 36 0.78 10.30 -16.87
N LEU A 37 1.29 9.19 -16.33
CA LEU A 37 2.73 8.92 -16.27
C LEU A 37 3.23 8.23 -17.55
N ASP A 38 2.29 7.61 -18.28
CA ASP A 38 2.52 6.92 -19.55
C ASP A 38 1.30 7.03 -20.48
N GLU A 39 1.36 6.39 -21.63
CA GLU A 39 0.30 6.42 -22.66
C GLU A 39 -0.87 5.47 -22.39
N SER A 40 -0.90 4.76 -21.25
CA SER A 40 -1.97 3.80 -20.92
C SER A 40 -3.32 4.47 -20.63
N GLY A 41 -3.32 5.77 -20.38
CA GLY A 41 -4.48 6.52 -19.92
C GLY A 41 -4.84 6.25 -18.45
N GLN A 42 -3.99 5.56 -17.70
CA GLN A 42 -4.14 5.38 -16.27
C GLN A 42 -3.89 6.70 -15.53
N VAL A 43 -4.84 7.13 -14.71
CA VAL A 43 -4.71 8.36 -13.93
C VAL A 43 -3.92 8.13 -12.65
N THR A 44 -3.01 9.04 -12.32
CA THR A 44 -2.21 8.97 -11.09
C THR A 44 -2.53 10.16 -10.19
N TYR A 45 -2.84 9.84 -8.91
CA TYR A 45 -3.07 10.81 -7.85
C TYR A 45 -2.00 10.71 -6.78
N TYR A 46 -1.47 11.88 -6.38
CA TYR A 46 -0.56 12.02 -5.25
C TYR A 46 -1.32 12.58 -4.05
N VAL A 47 -1.42 11.76 -3.00
CA VAL A 47 -1.98 12.20 -1.72
C VAL A 47 -0.89 12.92 -0.93
N VAL A 48 -1.22 14.10 -0.44
CA VAL A 48 -0.30 14.97 0.28
C VAL A 48 -0.88 15.28 1.65
N ASN A 49 -0.04 15.18 2.67
CA ASN A 49 -0.29 15.77 3.97
C ASN A 49 0.67 16.96 4.16
N PRO A 50 0.22 18.22 3.94
CA PRO A 50 1.07 19.39 4.10
C PRO A 50 1.63 19.57 5.52
N GLY A 51 1.03 18.94 6.54
CA GLY A 51 1.54 18.91 7.90
C GLY A 51 2.80 18.06 8.09
N GLY A 52 3.20 17.29 7.07
CA GLY A 52 4.44 16.51 7.05
C GLY A 52 4.40 15.20 7.85
N GLY A 53 3.32 14.89 8.56
CA GLY A 53 3.14 13.65 9.32
C GLY A 53 1.86 13.63 10.13
N TYR A 54 1.64 12.56 10.86
CA TYR A 54 0.45 12.28 11.66
C TYR A 54 0.75 12.51 13.15
N LEU A 55 -0.17 13.14 13.85
CA LEU A 55 -0.03 13.54 15.25
C LEU A 55 -0.95 12.70 16.16
N ASP A 56 -0.75 12.85 17.48
CA ASP A 56 -1.51 12.17 18.53
C ASP A 56 -3.03 12.28 18.32
N GLY A 57 -3.71 11.14 18.20
CA GLY A 57 -5.14 11.06 18.03
C GLY A 57 -5.67 11.41 16.64
N ASP A 58 -4.80 11.71 15.68
CA ASP A 58 -5.20 11.98 14.29
C ASP A 58 -5.98 10.79 13.70
N SER A 59 -6.97 11.13 12.85
CA SER A 59 -7.80 10.16 12.15
C SER A 59 -7.96 10.56 10.69
N TYR A 60 -7.63 9.65 9.79
CA TYR A 60 -7.64 9.86 8.34
C TYR A 60 -8.56 8.87 7.65
N LEU A 61 -9.33 9.35 6.68
CA LEU A 61 -10.19 8.52 5.83
C LEU A 61 -9.85 8.76 4.36
N THR A 62 -9.61 7.68 3.62
CA THR A 62 -9.47 7.70 2.17
C THR A 62 -10.49 6.75 1.56
N GLU A 63 -11.36 7.24 0.70
CA GLU A 63 -12.32 6.44 -0.05
C GLU A 63 -12.03 6.56 -1.54
N VAL A 64 -11.87 5.41 -2.21
CA VAL A 64 -11.55 5.32 -3.63
C VAL A 64 -12.54 4.39 -4.31
N GLU A 65 -13.32 4.91 -5.23
CA GLU A 65 -14.19 4.13 -6.10
C GLU A 65 -13.63 4.19 -7.53
N VAL A 66 -13.27 3.04 -8.08
CA VAL A 66 -12.84 2.92 -9.47
C VAL A 66 -13.93 2.21 -10.25
N LEU A 67 -14.61 2.95 -11.12
CA LEU A 67 -15.74 2.46 -11.89
C LEU A 67 -15.28 1.52 -13.01
N GLN A 68 -16.25 0.86 -13.62
CA GLN A 68 -16.03 -0.12 -14.69
C GLN A 68 -15.01 0.36 -15.74
N GLY A 69 -13.97 -0.44 -15.98
CA GLY A 69 -12.95 -0.23 -16.99
C GLY A 69 -12.02 0.96 -16.76
N ALA A 70 -12.15 1.65 -15.64
CA ALA A 70 -11.23 2.73 -15.28
C ALA A 70 -9.96 2.18 -14.62
N SER A 71 -8.87 2.92 -14.71
CA SER A 71 -7.56 2.54 -14.19
C SER A 71 -6.91 3.70 -13.44
N ALA A 72 -6.39 3.45 -12.24
CA ALA A 72 -5.79 4.47 -11.42
C ALA A 72 -4.57 3.98 -10.62
N VAL A 73 -3.65 4.90 -10.38
CA VAL A 73 -2.59 4.79 -9.36
C VAL A 73 -2.88 5.79 -8.26
N LEU A 74 -2.84 5.35 -7.02
CA LEU A 74 -2.85 6.22 -5.86
C LEU A 74 -1.55 6.06 -5.09
N THR A 75 -0.83 7.17 -4.91
CA THR A 75 0.45 7.20 -4.21
C THR A 75 0.50 8.36 -3.24
N THR A 76 1.47 8.38 -2.33
CA THR A 76 1.74 9.53 -1.45
C THR A 76 2.87 10.38 -2.01
N GLN A 77 2.95 11.63 -1.60
CA GLN A 77 4.05 12.52 -2.01
C GLN A 77 5.34 12.24 -1.23
N ALA A 78 5.20 11.69 -0.02
CA ALA A 78 6.32 11.36 0.87
C ALA A 78 5.92 10.27 1.86
N ALA A 79 6.90 9.75 2.60
CA ALA A 79 6.71 8.77 3.66
C ALA A 79 5.63 9.18 4.66
N THR A 80 4.83 8.21 5.09
CA THR A 80 3.85 8.40 6.16
C THR A 80 4.58 8.36 7.51
N LYS A 81 4.84 9.55 8.06
CA LYS A 81 5.49 9.72 9.35
C LYS A 81 4.45 9.76 10.46
N ILE A 82 4.60 8.89 11.45
CA ILE A 82 3.74 8.89 12.64
C ILE A 82 4.58 9.43 13.79
N TYR A 83 4.27 10.64 14.24
CA TYR A 83 4.94 11.26 15.37
C TYR A 83 4.45 10.65 16.69
N ARG A 84 5.10 10.99 17.79
CA ARG A 84 4.77 10.53 19.15
C ARG A 84 3.28 10.66 19.44
N THR A 85 2.67 9.60 20.03
CA THR A 85 1.24 9.54 20.32
C THR A 85 0.99 9.23 21.79
N PRO A 86 1.17 10.20 22.69
CA PRO A 86 1.12 9.98 24.13
C PRO A 86 -0.26 9.61 24.68
N THR A 87 -1.35 9.93 23.95
CA THR A 87 -2.71 9.70 24.46
C THR A 87 -3.52 8.74 23.60
N CYS A 88 -3.48 8.88 22.27
CA CYS A 88 -4.29 8.09 21.35
C CYS A 88 -3.51 7.68 20.11
N PRO A 89 -3.66 6.44 19.64
CA PRO A 89 -3.03 6.03 18.39
C PRO A 89 -3.57 6.85 17.21
N VAL A 90 -2.71 7.08 16.23
CA VAL A 90 -3.15 7.53 14.90
C VAL A 90 -3.97 6.43 14.23
N ARG A 91 -5.02 6.82 13.51
CA ARG A 91 -5.86 5.93 12.72
C ARG A 91 -5.88 6.37 11.26
N GLN A 92 -5.71 5.40 10.36
CA GLN A 92 -5.87 5.59 8.92
C GLN A 92 -6.77 4.49 8.37
N ASP A 93 -7.90 4.89 7.86
CA ASP A 93 -8.86 3.99 7.22
C ASP A 93 -8.87 4.27 5.70
N THR A 94 -8.68 3.21 4.92
CA THR A 94 -8.78 3.24 3.45
C THR A 94 -9.88 2.30 3.02
N ARG A 95 -10.82 2.78 2.22
CA ARG A 95 -11.92 2.01 1.64
C ARG A 95 -11.83 2.07 0.12
N VAL A 96 -11.86 0.92 -0.50
CA VAL A 96 -11.75 0.77 -1.95
C VAL A 96 -12.93 -0.01 -2.49
N SER A 97 -13.53 0.49 -3.55
CA SER A 97 -14.53 -0.21 -4.35
C SER A 97 -14.09 -0.27 -5.81
N LEU A 98 -13.99 -1.49 -6.38
CA LEU A 98 -13.57 -1.70 -7.76
C LEU A 98 -14.69 -2.35 -8.57
N GLY A 99 -15.17 -1.65 -9.59
CA GLY A 99 -16.14 -2.14 -10.54
C GLY A 99 -15.55 -3.14 -11.54
N PRO A 100 -16.38 -3.71 -12.45
CA PRO A 100 -15.91 -4.66 -13.45
C PRO A 100 -14.75 -4.13 -14.30
N ARG A 101 -13.67 -4.92 -14.42
CA ARG A 101 -12.44 -4.56 -15.16
C ARG A 101 -11.77 -3.25 -14.70
N ALA A 102 -12.06 -2.79 -13.49
CA ALA A 102 -11.36 -1.68 -12.88
C ALA A 102 -9.94 -2.10 -12.46
N VAL A 103 -8.99 -1.16 -12.51
CA VAL A 103 -7.62 -1.38 -12.08
C VAL A 103 -7.23 -0.33 -11.05
N LEU A 104 -6.76 -0.75 -9.90
CA LEU A 104 -6.20 0.15 -8.88
C LEU A 104 -4.84 -0.35 -8.40
N GLU A 105 -3.85 0.53 -8.48
CA GLU A 105 -2.55 0.35 -7.86
C GLU A 105 -2.40 1.33 -6.69
N LEU A 106 -2.31 0.82 -5.46
CA LEU A 106 -1.96 1.58 -4.27
C LEU A 106 -0.46 1.44 -4.03
N VAL A 107 0.29 2.52 -4.23
CA VAL A 107 1.75 2.53 -4.11
C VAL A 107 2.19 3.71 -3.24
N PRO A 108 1.82 3.73 -1.94
CA PRO A 108 2.28 4.76 -1.02
C PRO A 108 3.79 4.64 -0.78
N ASP A 109 4.39 5.73 -0.30
CA ASP A 109 5.73 5.67 0.28
C ASP A 109 5.69 4.93 1.63
N GLN A 110 6.86 4.60 2.14
CA GLN A 110 7.03 3.83 3.36
C GLN A 110 6.39 4.47 4.61
N VAL A 111 6.04 3.62 5.56
CA VAL A 111 5.60 4.01 6.90
C VAL A 111 6.83 4.15 7.81
N ILE A 112 6.95 5.29 8.49
CA ILE A 112 8.01 5.60 9.45
C ILE A 112 7.36 5.92 10.80
N ALA A 113 7.31 4.95 11.70
CA ALA A 113 6.80 5.13 13.05
C ALA A 113 7.90 5.70 13.95
N TYR A 114 7.69 6.89 14.51
CA TYR A 114 8.66 7.53 15.42
C TYR A 114 8.60 6.92 16.82
N ARG A 115 9.61 7.18 17.60
CA ARG A 115 9.67 6.73 19.00
C ARG A 115 8.40 7.12 19.76
N GLU A 116 7.86 6.19 20.57
CA GLU A 116 6.65 6.37 21.37
C GLU A 116 5.41 6.69 20.54
N SER A 117 5.32 6.12 19.33
CA SER A 117 4.14 6.25 18.46
C SER A 117 3.35 4.97 18.39
N SER A 118 2.03 5.12 18.24
CA SER A 118 1.10 4.03 17.99
C SER A 118 0.29 4.32 16.72
N TYR A 119 0.29 3.37 15.79
CA TYR A 119 -0.37 3.50 14.50
C TYR A 119 -1.32 2.34 14.22
N ARG A 120 -2.49 2.65 13.69
CA ARG A 120 -3.48 1.68 13.24
C ARG A 120 -3.95 2.04 11.84
N GLN A 121 -3.64 1.17 10.89
CA GLN A 121 -4.11 1.26 9.51
C GLN A 121 -5.13 0.14 9.26
N THR A 122 -6.22 0.49 8.58
CA THR A 122 -7.19 -0.48 8.06
C THR A 122 -7.45 -0.20 6.59
N THR A 123 -7.29 -1.22 5.75
CA THR A 123 -7.63 -1.17 4.33
C THR A 123 -8.73 -2.19 4.04
N LEU A 124 -9.87 -1.71 3.57
CA LEU A 124 -11.00 -2.53 3.17
C LEU A 124 -11.18 -2.43 1.65
N VAL A 125 -11.19 -3.56 0.96
CA VAL A 125 -11.35 -3.62 -0.49
C VAL A 125 -12.54 -4.52 -0.84
N GLU A 126 -13.49 -3.96 -1.57
CA GLU A 126 -14.57 -4.69 -2.22
C GLU A 126 -14.35 -4.61 -3.72
N MET A 127 -14.19 -5.73 -4.39
CA MET A 127 -13.87 -5.73 -5.82
C MET A 127 -14.68 -6.73 -6.62
N ASP A 128 -14.97 -6.35 -7.88
CA ASP A 128 -15.52 -7.25 -8.86
C ASP A 128 -14.49 -8.35 -9.21
N PRO A 129 -14.92 -9.60 -9.48
CA PRO A 129 -14.00 -10.70 -9.84
C PRO A 129 -13.14 -10.45 -11.09
N THR A 130 -13.52 -9.49 -11.93
CA THR A 130 -12.78 -9.11 -13.16
C THR A 130 -11.87 -7.91 -12.94
N ALA A 131 -11.87 -7.31 -11.76
CA ALA A 131 -11.03 -6.18 -11.42
C ALA A 131 -9.61 -6.61 -11.03
N THR A 132 -8.67 -5.67 -11.11
CA THR A 132 -7.29 -5.82 -10.64
C THR A 132 -7.04 -4.90 -9.45
N PHE A 133 -6.50 -5.45 -8.39
CA PHE A 133 -6.02 -4.69 -7.24
C PHE A 133 -4.57 -5.04 -6.97
N MET A 134 -3.72 -4.03 -6.86
CA MET A 134 -2.32 -4.15 -6.45
C MET A 134 -2.04 -3.16 -5.33
N SER A 135 -1.42 -3.61 -4.24
CA SER A 135 -1.05 -2.75 -3.12
C SER A 135 0.34 -3.06 -2.62
N LEU A 136 1.22 -2.06 -2.65
CA LEU A 136 2.57 -2.12 -2.13
C LEU A 136 2.63 -1.36 -0.80
N GLU A 137 3.20 -1.97 0.22
CA GLU A 137 3.44 -1.35 1.53
C GLU A 137 4.86 -1.65 1.99
N VAL A 138 5.56 -0.63 2.48
CA VAL A 138 6.89 -0.78 3.09
C VAL A 138 6.87 -0.19 4.48
N LEU A 139 7.28 -0.99 5.46
CA LEU A 139 7.44 -0.58 6.84
C LEU A 139 8.92 -0.53 7.19
N THR A 140 9.36 0.59 7.77
CA THR A 140 10.74 0.81 8.24
C THR A 140 10.88 0.49 9.72
N PRO A 141 12.11 0.41 10.27
CA PRO A 141 12.35 0.24 11.69
C PRO A 141 11.89 1.44 12.54
N GLY A 142 11.37 2.47 11.90
CA GLY A 142 10.98 3.71 12.56
C GLY A 142 12.14 4.71 12.68
N TRP A 143 11.92 5.73 13.51
CA TRP A 143 12.91 6.77 13.74
C TRP A 143 12.93 7.22 15.23
N ALA A 144 14.13 7.42 15.76
CA ALA A 144 14.36 8.01 17.08
C ALA A 144 15.56 8.97 17.02
N PRO A 145 15.61 10.02 17.88
CA PRO A 145 16.71 11.00 17.89
C PRO A 145 18.08 10.41 18.18
N ASP A 146 18.11 9.30 18.93
CA ASP A 146 19.34 8.57 19.32
C ASP A 146 19.75 7.52 18.29
N GLY A 147 19.03 7.43 17.16
CA GLY A 147 19.27 6.44 16.10
C GLY A 147 18.78 5.03 16.42
N SER A 148 18.10 4.82 17.55
CA SER A 148 17.56 3.50 17.89
C SER A 148 16.43 3.10 16.95
N ALA A 149 16.43 1.83 16.52
CA ALA A 149 15.37 1.22 15.74
C ALA A 149 14.25 0.69 16.65
N PHE A 150 13.05 0.58 16.11
CA PHE A 150 11.90 -0.03 16.79
C PHE A 150 11.52 0.67 18.11
N GLY A 151 11.68 2.00 18.17
CA GLY A 151 11.33 2.80 19.33
C GLY A 151 9.84 3.13 19.46
N TYR A 152 8.99 2.71 18.53
CA TYR A 152 7.55 2.90 18.57
C TYR A 152 6.84 1.90 19.51
N ASP A 153 5.65 2.25 19.98
CA ASP A 153 4.88 1.40 20.89
C ASP A 153 4.15 0.28 20.13
N CYS A 154 3.47 0.62 19.03
CA CYS A 154 2.71 -0.35 18.26
C CYS A 154 2.47 0.13 16.82
N VAL A 155 2.72 -0.74 15.86
CA VAL A 155 2.23 -0.60 14.48
C VAL A 155 1.29 -1.75 14.16
N ARG A 156 0.07 -1.43 13.79
CA ARG A 156 -0.92 -2.41 13.32
C ARG A 156 -1.44 -2.01 11.96
N MET A 157 -1.29 -2.90 10.99
CA MET A 157 -1.80 -2.75 9.62
C MET A 157 -2.69 -3.93 9.29
N ARG A 158 -3.93 -3.65 8.94
CA ARG A 158 -4.92 -4.69 8.60
C ARG A 158 -5.49 -4.42 7.22
N THR A 159 -5.51 -5.47 6.39
CA THR A 159 -6.08 -5.44 5.05
C THR A 159 -7.10 -6.57 4.91
N ASP A 160 -8.35 -6.21 4.65
CA ASP A 160 -9.44 -7.14 4.34
C ASP A 160 -9.86 -6.94 2.89
N ILE A 161 -9.80 -7.99 2.06
CA ILE A 161 -10.20 -7.94 0.65
C ILE A 161 -11.29 -8.95 0.35
N ARG A 162 -12.35 -8.48 -0.30
CA ARG A 162 -13.44 -9.32 -0.80
C ARG A 162 -13.52 -9.23 -2.32
N VAL A 163 -13.61 -10.39 -2.95
CA VAL A 163 -13.79 -10.54 -4.40
C VAL A 163 -15.17 -11.13 -4.66
N GLY A 164 -16.04 -10.40 -5.34
CA GLY A 164 -17.43 -10.82 -5.56
C GLY A 164 -18.16 -11.13 -4.24
N GLY A 165 -17.93 -10.34 -3.19
CA GLY A 165 -18.51 -10.50 -1.85
C GLY A 165 -17.90 -11.63 -1.00
N ARG A 166 -16.96 -12.43 -1.54
CA ARG A 166 -16.27 -13.51 -0.81
C ARG A 166 -14.94 -13.03 -0.26
N CYS A 167 -14.62 -13.39 0.98
CA CYS A 167 -13.34 -13.07 1.59
C CYS A 167 -12.20 -13.77 0.82
N ALA A 168 -11.26 -13.00 0.28
CA ALA A 168 -10.06 -13.48 -0.39
C ALA A 168 -8.81 -13.30 0.45
N VAL A 169 -8.72 -12.19 1.20
CA VAL A 169 -7.58 -11.86 2.05
C VAL A 169 -8.06 -11.31 3.38
N VAL A 170 -7.45 -11.80 4.46
CA VAL A 170 -7.42 -11.14 5.77
C VAL A 170 -5.95 -11.11 6.20
N ASP A 171 -5.31 -9.98 6.01
CA ASP A 171 -3.95 -9.74 6.48
C ASP A 171 -3.97 -8.85 7.72
N ASN A 172 -3.19 -9.18 8.74
CA ASN A 172 -3.15 -8.41 9.98
C ASN A 172 -1.75 -8.46 10.58
N LEU A 173 -0.94 -7.50 10.19
CA LEU A 173 0.37 -7.25 10.77
C LEU A 173 0.20 -6.50 12.09
N ARG A 174 0.85 -6.99 13.16
CA ARG A 174 0.95 -6.30 14.44
C ARG A 174 2.39 -6.39 14.94
N LEU A 175 3.04 -5.25 15.07
CA LEU A 175 4.40 -5.14 15.59
C LEU A 175 4.38 -4.34 16.89
N VAL A 176 4.89 -4.93 17.95
CA VAL A 176 5.06 -4.32 19.27
C VAL A 176 6.48 -4.65 19.74
N PRO A 177 7.42 -3.71 19.58
CA PRO A 177 8.84 -3.97 19.83
C PRO A 177 9.16 -4.45 21.24
N GLY A 178 8.35 -4.04 22.23
CA GLY A 178 8.49 -4.50 23.62
C GLY A 178 8.04 -5.94 23.89
N GLU A 179 7.36 -6.58 22.95
CA GLU A 179 6.93 -7.99 23.06
C GLU A 179 8.03 -8.93 22.54
N ALA A 180 8.18 -10.09 23.19
CA ALA A 180 9.12 -11.12 22.74
C ALA A 180 8.75 -11.63 21.34
N GLY A 181 9.74 -11.77 20.46
CA GLY A 181 9.58 -12.42 19.17
C GLY A 181 9.69 -11.51 17.93
N LEU A 182 9.77 -10.19 18.07
CA LEU A 182 9.91 -9.31 16.89
C LEU A 182 11.13 -9.67 16.04
N ALA A 183 12.30 -9.92 16.67
CA ALA A 183 13.53 -10.33 15.97
C ALA A 183 13.62 -11.84 15.71
N GLY A 184 12.66 -12.63 16.23
CA GLY A 184 12.68 -14.08 16.13
C GLY A 184 12.09 -14.64 14.84
N LEU A 185 12.07 -15.96 14.73
CA LEU A 185 11.47 -16.70 13.64
C LEU A 185 9.98 -16.35 13.50
N GLY A 186 9.54 -16.03 12.28
CA GLY A 186 8.17 -15.58 12.02
C GLY A 186 7.90 -14.12 12.36
N GLY A 187 8.90 -13.39 12.92
CA GLY A 187 8.91 -11.94 13.06
C GLY A 187 9.70 -11.29 11.94
N LEU A 188 10.64 -10.40 12.28
CA LEU A 188 11.54 -9.76 11.32
C LEU A 188 12.86 -10.51 11.10
N GLU A 189 13.11 -11.58 11.86
CA GLU A 189 14.24 -12.50 11.69
C GLU A 189 15.63 -11.81 11.63
N GLY A 190 15.78 -10.74 12.39
CA GLY A 190 16.99 -9.93 12.44
C GLY A 190 17.04 -8.79 11.41
N HIS A 191 16.09 -8.73 10.48
CA HIS A 191 15.96 -7.62 9.54
C HIS A 191 15.24 -6.42 10.15
N SER A 192 15.39 -5.27 9.51
CA SER A 192 14.83 -4.01 9.99
C SER A 192 13.59 -3.54 9.22
N HIS A 193 13.41 -3.96 7.98
CA HIS A 193 12.33 -3.53 7.08
C HIS A 193 11.47 -4.70 6.64
N LEU A 194 10.19 -4.41 6.39
CA LEU A 194 9.23 -5.34 5.80
C LEU A 194 8.57 -4.67 4.58
N ALA A 195 8.60 -5.33 3.44
CA ALA A 195 7.77 -4.99 2.30
C ALA A 195 6.69 -6.06 2.09
N SER A 196 5.51 -5.62 1.67
CA SER A 196 4.39 -6.49 1.28
C SER A 196 3.79 -6.00 -0.03
N PHE A 197 3.60 -6.91 -0.98
CA PHE A 197 2.92 -6.62 -2.24
C PHE A 197 1.77 -7.60 -2.42
N THR A 198 0.56 -7.07 -2.32
CA THR A 198 -0.70 -7.81 -2.44
C THR A 198 -1.27 -7.61 -3.83
N VAL A 199 -1.56 -8.70 -4.52
CA VAL A 199 -2.08 -8.69 -5.89
C VAL A 199 -3.32 -9.58 -5.99
N LEU A 200 -4.43 -9.02 -6.46
CA LEU A 200 -5.67 -9.73 -6.78
C LEU A 200 -6.01 -9.49 -8.26
N ASP A 201 -6.05 -10.57 -9.04
CA ASP A 201 -6.43 -10.55 -10.45
C ASP A 201 -6.72 -11.98 -10.92
N ALA A 202 -7.72 -12.15 -11.79
CA ALA A 202 -8.12 -13.45 -12.32
C ALA A 202 -7.04 -14.14 -13.18
N ARG A 203 -6.03 -13.40 -13.64
CA ARG A 203 -4.89 -13.90 -14.45
C ARG A 203 -3.78 -14.53 -13.62
N VAL A 204 -3.81 -14.41 -12.28
CA VAL A 204 -2.79 -15.02 -11.42
C VAL A 204 -2.90 -16.54 -11.47
N ASP A 205 -1.87 -17.18 -11.99
CA ASP A 205 -1.70 -18.63 -12.05
C ASP A 205 -0.44 -19.10 -11.29
N ASP A 206 -0.17 -20.38 -11.31
CA ASP A 206 0.98 -20.97 -10.61
C ASP A 206 2.32 -20.63 -11.29
N ALA A 207 2.33 -20.45 -12.62
CA ALA A 207 3.53 -20.07 -13.35
C ALA A 207 3.98 -18.65 -12.92
N LEU A 208 3.05 -17.70 -12.89
CA LEU A 208 3.32 -16.35 -12.43
C LEU A 208 3.80 -16.31 -10.97
N VAL A 209 3.18 -17.10 -10.09
CA VAL A 209 3.62 -17.18 -8.68
C VAL A 209 5.04 -17.74 -8.56
N ASN A 210 5.42 -18.71 -9.41
CA ASN A 210 6.79 -19.22 -9.46
C ASN A 210 7.78 -18.18 -9.99
N ASP A 211 7.41 -17.40 -11.02
CA ASP A 211 8.25 -16.30 -11.51
C ASP A 211 8.50 -15.26 -10.40
N VAL A 212 7.44 -14.89 -9.67
CA VAL A 212 7.56 -13.97 -8.52
C VAL A 212 8.43 -14.58 -7.42
N ALA A 213 8.31 -15.89 -7.14
CA ALA A 213 9.16 -16.56 -6.16
C ALA A 213 10.65 -16.45 -6.53
N GLN A 214 11.00 -16.65 -7.81
CA GLN A 214 12.36 -16.49 -8.30
C GLN A 214 12.87 -15.06 -8.20
N MET A 215 12.01 -14.07 -8.49
CA MET A 215 12.36 -12.65 -8.32
C MET A 215 12.67 -12.26 -6.87
N LEU A 216 12.12 -12.98 -5.90
CA LEU A 216 12.37 -12.76 -4.47
C LEU A 216 13.66 -13.42 -3.96
N GLU A 217 14.34 -14.24 -4.78
CA GLU A 217 15.63 -14.85 -4.45
C GLU A 217 16.78 -13.83 -4.65
N VAL A 218 16.87 -12.86 -3.74
CA VAL A 218 17.86 -11.77 -3.80
C VAL A 218 18.74 -11.81 -2.56
N ASP A 219 20.07 -11.74 -2.72
CA ASP A 219 21.03 -11.73 -1.62
C ASP A 219 20.68 -10.63 -0.59
N GLY A 220 20.70 -10.99 0.72
CA GLY A 220 20.37 -10.07 1.82
C GLY A 220 18.89 -9.65 1.89
N VAL A 221 18.02 -10.34 1.17
CA VAL A 221 16.56 -10.23 1.27
C VAL A 221 16.00 -11.61 1.58
N ARG A 222 15.11 -11.70 2.54
CA ARG A 222 14.34 -12.89 2.83
C ARG A 222 12.94 -12.72 2.29
N GLY A 223 12.70 -13.24 1.08
CA GLY A 223 11.44 -13.12 0.37
C GLY A 223 10.65 -14.41 0.31
N ALA A 224 9.32 -14.29 0.25
CA ALA A 224 8.41 -15.37 -0.02
C ALA A 224 7.13 -14.86 -0.69
N VAL A 225 6.49 -15.70 -1.49
CA VAL A 225 5.18 -15.45 -2.09
C VAL A 225 4.21 -16.56 -1.69
N THR A 226 2.96 -16.18 -1.43
CA THR A 226 1.90 -17.11 -1.03
C THR A 226 0.62 -16.82 -1.83
N ARG A 227 -0.01 -17.87 -2.38
CA ARG A 227 -1.35 -17.77 -2.96
C ARG A 227 -2.36 -17.39 -1.88
N VAL A 228 -3.35 -16.58 -2.24
CA VAL A 228 -4.47 -16.23 -1.36
C VAL A 228 -5.69 -17.12 -1.67
N GLN A 229 -6.71 -17.02 -0.84
CA GLN A 229 -7.98 -17.73 -1.09
C GLN A 229 -8.76 -17.02 -2.20
N GLY A 230 -8.39 -17.29 -3.45
CA GLY A 230 -8.94 -16.65 -4.64
C GLY A 230 -7.85 -16.37 -5.67
N PRO A 231 -8.16 -15.57 -6.71
CA PRO A 231 -7.21 -15.26 -7.75
C PRO A 231 -6.23 -14.17 -7.28
N GLY A 232 -5.10 -14.56 -6.73
CA GLY A 232 -4.11 -13.60 -6.25
C GLY A 232 -2.98 -14.22 -5.44
N PHE A 233 -2.06 -13.35 -5.04
CA PHE A 233 -0.93 -13.68 -4.17
C PHE A 233 -0.55 -12.52 -3.25
N ILE A 234 0.20 -12.83 -2.21
CA ILE A 234 0.93 -11.85 -1.39
C ILE A 234 2.41 -12.21 -1.45
N ALA A 235 3.24 -11.29 -1.93
CA ALA A 235 4.69 -11.36 -1.83
C ALA A 235 5.14 -10.55 -0.63
N ARG A 236 6.04 -11.11 0.20
CA ARG A 236 6.65 -10.43 1.34
C ARG A 236 8.15 -10.54 1.27
N ALA A 237 8.82 -9.48 1.68
CA ALA A 237 10.26 -9.44 1.78
C ALA A 237 10.71 -8.73 3.04
N LEU A 238 11.67 -9.33 3.75
CA LEU A 238 12.42 -8.73 4.84
C LEU A 238 13.79 -8.31 4.31
N GLY A 239 14.30 -7.18 4.79
CA GLY A 239 15.59 -6.65 4.41
C GLY A 239 15.97 -5.47 5.30
N ASP A 240 17.02 -4.74 4.91
CA ASP A 240 17.59 -3.67 5.74
C ASP A 240 17.68 -2.32 5.02
N ASP A 241 17.08 -2.24 3.83
CA ASP A 241 17.08 -1.03 3.01
C ASP A 241 15.73 -0.79 2.35
N THR A 242 15.16 0.41 2.57
CA THR A 242 13.86 0.81 2.04
C THR A 242 13.82 0.82 0.53
N THR A 243 14.86 1.40 -0.11
CA THR A 243 14.89 1.57 -1.57
C THR A 243 14.96 0.22 -2.25
N ARG A 244 15.84 -0.65 -1.76
CA ARG A 244 16.01 -2.01 -2.28
C ARG A 244 14.72 -2.82 -2.22
N LEU A 245 14.01 -2.78 -1.09
CA LEU A 245 12.74 -3.50 -0.95
C LEU A 245 11.64 -2.88 -1.83
N THR A 246 11.59 -1.56 -1.92
CA THR A 246 10.64 -0.86 -2.80
C THR A 246 10.89 -1.21 -4.26
N ASP A 247 12.15 -1.17 -4.71
CA ASP A 247 12.53 -1.49 -6.08
C ASP A 247 12.19 -2.94 -6.42
N LEU A 248 12.48 -3.90 -5.53
CA LEU A 248 12.11 -5.30 -5.71
C LEU A 248 10.60 -5.49 -5.93
N MET A 249 9.77 -4.82 -5.14
CA MET A 249 8.32 -4.90 -5.31
C MET A 249 7.84 -4.17 -6.58
N LEU A 250 8.51 -3.08 -6.97
CA LEU A 250 8.23 -2.39 -8.24
C LEU A 250 8.67 -3.21 -9.46
N ASP A 251 9.73 -4.02 -9.36
CA ASP A 251 10.13 -4.96 -10.41
C ASP A 251 9.06 -6.05 -10.62
N ILE A 252 8.50 -6.59 -9.53
CA ILE A 252 7.34 -7.50 -9.61
C ILE A 252 6.14 -6.79 -10.25
N SER A 253 5.87 -5.55 -9.85
CA SER A 253 4.80 -4.74 -10.47
C SER A 253 5.06 -4.52 -11.98
N GLU A 254 6.30 -4.27 -12.38
CA GLU A 254 6.69 -4.10 -13.78
C GLU A 254 6.38 -5.36 -14.61
N LEU A 255 6.72 -6.54 -14.10
CA LEU A 255 6.37 -7.82 -14.74
C LEU A 255 4.86 -7.90 -15.00
N LEU A 256 4.04 -7.62 -13.97
CA LEU A 256 2.59 -7.68 -14.08
C LEU A 256 2.04 -6.61 -15.04
N ARG A 257 2.51 -5.39 -14.94
CA ARG A 257 2.11 -4.28 -15.81
C ARG A 257 2.43 -4.57 -17.28
N GLY A 258 3.61 -5.10 -17.54
CA GLY A 258 4.03 -5.51 -18.89
C GLY A 258 3.16 -6.62 -19.45
N GLN A 259 2.93 -7.69 -18.70
CA GLN A 259 2.14 -8.84 -19.13
C GLN A 259 0.63 -8.52 -19.30
N TRP A 260 0.07 -7.73 -18.39
CA TRP A 260 -1.38 -7.55 -18.31
C TRP A 260 -1.90 -6.32 -19.02
N PHE A 261 -1.10 -5.26 -19.10
CA PHE A 261 -1.54 -3.96 -19.59
C PHE A 261 -0.66 -3.39 -20.69
N CYS A 262 0.43 -4.08 -21.07
CA CYS A 262 1.47 -3.55 -21.97
C CYS A 262 2.00 -2.18 -21.50
N ALA A 263 2.01 -1.96 -20.17
CA ALA A 263 2.43 -0.72 -19.55
C ALA A 263 3.87 -0.83 -19.03
N PRO A 264 4.64 0.26 -19.03
CA PRO A 264 6.01 0.27 -18.53
C PRO A 264 6.03 0.19 -17.00
N ARG A 265 7.26 0.01 -16.45
CA ARG A 265 7.52 0.19 -15.02
C ARG A 265 6.95 1.51 -14.53
N LEU A 266 6.34 1.47 -13.36
CA LEU A 266 5.76 2.66 -12.75
C LEU A 266 6.88 3.64 -12.33
N ASN A 267 6.94 4.79 -12.99
CA ASN A 267 7.85 5.87 -12.65
C ASN A 267 7.08 7.02 -11.99
N LEU A 268 7.10 7.03 -10.67
CA LEU A 268 6.34 8.02 -9.89
C LEU A 268 6.97 9.43 -9.89
N ARG A 269 8.13 9.63 -10.53
CA ARG A 269 8.80 10.95 -10.66
C ARG A 269 8.94 11.71 -9.33
N LYS A 270 9.25 10.98 -8.24
CA LYS A 270 9.35 11.58 -6.90
C LYS A 270 10.74 12.09 -6.57
N TYR A 271 11.79 11.53 -7.22
CA TYR A 271 13.21 11.83 -6.98
C TYR A 271 13.96 11.94 -8.30
#